data_29b7ea76a3340f19321bc2116664605a
#
_entry.id   29b7ea76a3340f19321bc2116664605a
#
_cell.length_a   1.000
_cell.length_b   1.000
_cell.length_c   1.000
_cell.angle_alpha   90.00
_cell.angle_beta   90.00
_cell.angle_gamma   90.00
#
_symmetry.space_group_name_H-M   'P 1'
#
loop_
_entity.id
_entity.type
_entity.pdbx_description
1 polymer ?
#
loop_
_entity_poly.entity_id
_entity_poly.type
_entity_poly.pdbx_seq_one_letter_code
_entity_poly.pdbx_strand_id
1 'polypeptide(L)'
;MKVAFTMILPAALLLASCSKNSPTSNNNNTGPTGDTPTVTTFAGTGSAGAVDGTREQASFDDPTQIAIDGQGFFYVADKQNNAIRRISPQGEVNTIAGTGASGFSNTTGAITFNFPNGVAVNSGGNYIYIADQFNNAIRLLTDQAIASTFVGGGGAGFVNASDTAARFNNPAAVAVDSSGNIYVADVGNNVIRKVSSKGGVTTFAGSGQRGSLDGTGTAASFNQPQALCVDGAGNVYVADQGNNTIRKITAQGVVTTIAGNGTPGLGNGKWTASEFNHPAGIAIDNKGNLFVGDTGNNVIREINIGGIVSTYAGSGQSGANNGTLSASTFNSPQGLVVDPYGRVFVVDTGNDLIRLITP
;
A
#
# COMPACT_ATOMS: atom_id res chain seq x y z
N MET A 1 72.16 -13.40 4.77
CA MET A 1 72.89 -12.11 4.73
C MET A 1 71.97 -11.11 5.45
N LYS A 2 72.43 -10.66 6.61
CA LYS A 2 71.80 -9.67 7.47
C LYS A 2 71.87 -8.29 6.86
N VAL A 3 70.91 -7.40 7.10
CA VAL A 3 71.03 -5.97 7.45
C VAL A 3 69.62 -5.44 7.49
N ALA A 4 69.03 -5.13 8.56
CA ALA A 4 69.14 -4.09 9.61
C ALA A 4 68.29 -2.83 9.27
N PHE A 5 67.29 -2.65 10.10
CA PHE A 5 66.71 -1.48 10.75
C PHE A 5 67.26 -0.09 10.38
N THR A 6 66.36 0.84 10.12
CA THR A 6 66.52 2.17 10.75
C THR A 6 65.13 2.85 10.91
N MET A 7 64.79 3.06 12.17
CA MET A 7 63.73 3.93 12.71
C MET A 7 64.25 5.36 12.74
N ILE A 8 63.48 6.36 12.33
CA ILE A 8 63.71 7.74 12.81
C ILE A 8 62.32 8.41 13.02
N LEU A 9 61.98 8.64 14.23
CA LEU A 9 61.23 9.77 14.79
C LEU A 9 62.31 10.70 15.41
N PRO A 10 62.12 12.01 15.65
CA PRO A 10 60.93 12.70 16.17
C PRO A 10 60.78 14.19 15.77
N ALA A 11 59.81 14.81 16.46
CA ALA A 11 59.76 16.20 16.96
C ALA A 11 59.30 17.26 15.91
N ALA A 12 58.62 18.29 16.27
CA ALA A 12 58.11 18.84 17.50
C ALA A 12 57.04 19.90 17.18
N LEU A 13 56.12 20.01 18.04
CA LEU A 13 55.39 21.18 18.56
C LEU A 13 55.75 22.56 17.94
N LEU A 14 54.69 23.24 17.42
CA LEU A 14 54.60 24.69 17.56
C LEU A 14 53.17 25.06 17.79
N LEU A 15 52.93 25.52 19.01
CA LEU A 15 51.70 26.19 19.47
C LEU A 15 51.63 27.59 18.83
N ALA A 16 50.55 27.91 18.20
CA ALA A 16 50.17 29.30 18.00
C ALA A 16 48.69 29.48 18.41
N SER A 17 48.50 30.28 19.41
CA SER A 17 47.27 30.62 20.08
C SER A 17 46.48 31.69 19.31
N CYS A 18 45.15 31.69 19.58
CA CYS A 18 44.21 32.79 19.47
C CYS A 18 43.61 33.13 18.12
N SER A 19 42.34 32.80 17.90
CA SER A 19 41.28 33.73 18.28
C SER A 19 39.93 33.04 18.26
N LYS A 20 39.16 33.28 19.31
CA LYS A 20 37.76 32.91 19.49
C LYS A 20 36.94 33.63 18.43
N ASN A 21 36.33 32.89 17.51
CA ASN A 21 35.01 33.19 16.97
C ASN A 21 34.31 31.85 16.82
N SER A 22 33.55 31.50 17.82
CA SER A 22 32.57 30.42 17.74
C SER A 22 31.43 30.90 16.84
N PRO A 23 31.11 30.19 15.76
CA PRO A 23 29.77 30.29 15.22
C PRO A 23 28.87 29.64 16.27
N THR A 24 27.92 30.41 16.79
CA THR A 24 26.80 29.91 17.56
C THR A 24 26.12 28.83 16.74
N SER A 25 26.39 27.58 17.07
CA SER A 25 25.51 26.48 16.67
C SER A 25 24.20 26.69 17.41
N ASN A 26 23.24 27.28 16.73
CA ASN A 26 21.85 27.15 17.13
C ASN A 26 21.46 25.68 16.97
N ASN A 27 21.81 24.85 17.95
CA ASN A 27 21.17 23.60 18.21
C ASN A 27 19.76 23.90 18.75
N ASN A 28 18.89 24.37 17.87
CA ASN A 28 17.47 24.23 18.08
C ASN A 28 17.09 22.78 17.76
N ASN A 29 17.55 21.85 18.60
CA ASN A 29 16.91 20.57 18.75
C ASN A 29 15.65 20.79 19.62
N THR A 30 14.70 21.57 19.10
CA THR A 30 13.32 21.51 19.55
C THR A 30 12.80 20.21 18.95
N GLY A 31 12.60 19.20 19.80
CA GLY A 31 11.72 18.08 19.48
C GLY A 31 10.42 18.67 18.90
N PRO A 32 9.60 17.87 18.17
CA PRO A 32 8.54 18.38 17.35
C PRO A 32 7.65 19.31 18.16
N THR A 33 7.84 20.61 17.98
CA THR A 33 6.86 21.64 18.30
C THR A 33 5.66 21.27 17.46
N GLY A 34 4.51 20.97 18.08
CA GLY A 34 3.32 20.43 17.47
C GLY A 34 2.94 21.13 16.18
N ASP A 35 3.47 20.64 15.08
CA ASP A 35 3.01 21.05 13.76
C ASP A 35 1.57 20.58 13.63
N THR A 36 0.70 21.49 13.21
CA THR A 36 -0.70 21.16 12.97
C THR A 36 -0.76 20.04 11.94
N PRO A 37 -1.48 18.94 12.21
CA PRO A 37 -1.61 17.84 11.27
C PRO A 37 -2.09 18.32 9.91
N THR A 38 -1.43 17.87 8.83
CA THR A 38 -1.70 18.38 7.48
C THR A 38 -1.76 17.29 6.43
N VAL A 39 -2.44 17.60 5.34
CA VAL A 39 -2.42 16.85 4.08
C VAL A 39 -1.67 17.66 3.04
N THR A 40 -0.69 17.03 2.40
CA THR A 40 0.10 17.62 1.32
C THR A 40 0.18 16.66 0.12
N THR A 41 0.48 17.17 -1.05
CA THR A 41 0.84 16.34 -2.21
C THR A 41 2.24 15.76 -1.98
N PHE A 42 2.36 14.43 -2.00
CA PHE A 42 3.63 13.72 -1.87
C PHE A 42 4.30 13.52 -3.24
N ALA A 43 3.53 13.09 -4.23
CA ALA A 43 4.03 12.91 -5.60
C ALA A 43 2.88 13.03 -6.62
N GLY A 44 3.24 13.43 -7.83
CA GLY A 44 2.33 13.59 -8.95
C GLY A 44 2.03 15.04 -9.28
N THR A 45 1.79 15.33 -10.57
CA THR A 45 1.38 16.65 -11.06
C THR A 45 -0.13 16.87 -10.97
N GLY A 46 -0.92 15.79 -10.75
CA GLY A 46 -2.38 15.82 -10.81
C GLY A 46 -2.93 15.80 -12.25
N SER A 47 -2.07 15.54 -13.22
CA SER A 47 -2.48 15.31 -14.61
C SER A 47 -2.15 13.88 -14.99
N ALA A 48 -3.10 13.19 -15.62
CA ALA A 48 -2.90 11.83 -16.10
C ALA A 48 -1.68 11.73 -17.02
N GLY A 49 -0.81 10.74 -16.80
CA GLY A 49 0.38 10.51 -17.60
C GLY A 49 1.35 9.53 -16.97
N ALA A 50 2.45 9.23 -17.67
CA ALA A 50 3.44 8.23 -17.28
C ALA A 50 4.87 8.81 -17.13
N VAL A 51 4.98 10.09 -16.80
CA VAL A 51 6.28 10.77 -16.72
C VAL A 51 7.02 10.33 -15.46
N ASP A 52 8.29 9.92 -15.63
CA ASP A 52 9.26 9.70 -14.55
C ASP A 52 9.96 11.03 -14.19
N GLY A 53 10.58 11.12 -13.01
CA GLY A 53 11.29 12.31 -12.56
C GLY A 53 11.15 12.58 -11.08
N THR A 54 11.33 13.82 -10.65
CA THR A 54 11.08 14.19 -9.26
C THR A 54 9.60 14.04 -8.90
N ARG A 55 9.28 14.00 -7.60
CA ARG A 55 7.88 13.88 -7.11
C ARG A 55 6.94 14.90 -7.72
N GLU A 56 7.44 16.13 -7.92
CA GLU A 56 6.67 17.26 -8.45
C GLU A 56 6.54 17.24 -9.98
N GLN A 57 7.37 16.46 -10.67
CA GLN A 57 7.40 16.37 -12.14
C GLN A 57 6.74 15.08 -12.66
N ALA A 58 6.71 14.06 -11.82
CA ALA A 58 6.14 12.77 -12.19
C ALA A 58 4.62 12.88 -12.41
N SER A 59 4.09 12.02 -13.26
CA SER A 59 2.65 11.86 -13.44
C SER A 59 2.26 10.39 -13.31
N PHE A 60 1.02 10.17 -12.93
CA PHE A 60 0.35 8.88 -12.81
C PHE A 60 -0.96 8.92 -13.62
N ASP A 61 -1.58 7.76 -13.83
CA ASP A 61 -2.89 7.65 -14.47
C ASP A 61 -3.72 6.57 -13.78
N ASP A 62 -4.74 6.99 -13.04
CA ASP A 62 -5.60 6.12 -12.22
C ASP A 62 -4.77 5.20 -11.29
N PRO A 63 -3.78 5.73 -10.53
CA PRO A 63 -3.03 4.92 -9.58
C PRO A 63 -3.98 4.35 -8.53
N THR A 64 -3.77 3.09 -8.08
CA THR A 64 -4.77 2.41 -7.22
C THR A 64 -4.23 1.97 -5.88
N GLN A 65 -3.09 1.28 -5.83
CA GLN A 65 -2.51 0.82 -4.58
C GLN A 65 -1.06 1.23 -4.42
N ILE A 66 -0.62 1.30 -3.15
CA ILE A 66 0.72 1.69 -2.74
C ILE A 66 1.22 0.75 -1.65
N ALA A 67 2.50 0.40 -1.70
CA ALA A 67 3.20 -0.36 -0.68
C ALA A 67 4.52 0.33 -0.34
N ILE A 68 5.07 0.06 0.86
CA ILE A 68 6.36 0.59 1.31
C ILE A 68 7.23 -0.57 1.80
N ASP A 69 8.53 -0.55 1.47
CA ASP A 69 9.50 -1.49 2.02
C ASP A 69 10.21 -0.94 3.27
N GLY A 70 11.04 -1.77 3.89
CA GLY A 70 11.81 -1.39 5.09
C GLY A 70 12.92 -0.38 4.83
N GLN A 71 13.22 -0.05 3.58
CA GLN A 71 14.21 0.96 3.18
C GLN A 71 13.55 2.30 2.84
N GLY A 72 12.21 2.36 2.84
CA GLY A 72 11.42 3.56 2.56
C GLY A 72 11.15 3.81 1.07
N PHE A 73 11.34 2.83 0.20
CA PHE A 73 10.86 2.92 -1.17
C PHE A 73 9.37 2.61 -1.22
N PHE A 74 8.64 3.43 -1.96
CA PHE A 74 7.24 3.17 -2.25
C PHE A 74 7.08 2.53 -3.62
N TYR A 75 6.09 1.66 -3.72
CA TYR A 75 5.69 0.98 -4.95
C TYR A 75 4.23 1.28 -5.23
N VAL A 76 3.93 1.76 -6.43
CA VAL A 76 2.59 2.20 -6.84
C VAL A 76 2.13 1.39 -8.05
N ALA A 77 0.94 0.84 -7.96
CA ALA A 77 0.24 0.27 -9.11
C ALA A 77 -0.38 1.43 -9.91
N ASP A 78 0.24 1.76 -11.03
CA ASP A 78 -0.15 2.84 -11.96
C ASP A 78 -1.00 2.23 -13.07
N LYS A 79 -2.28 2.07 -12.75
CA LYS A 79 -3.19 1.11 -13.36
C LYS A 79 -3.43 1.38 -14.84
N GLN A 80 -3.82 2.59 -15.23
CA GLN A 80 -4.08 2.93 -16.64
C GLN A 80 -2.80 2.96 -17.47
N ASN A 81 -1.66 3.25 -16.81
CA ASN A 81 -0.34 3.17 -17.43
C ASN A 81 0.18 1.73 -17.56
N ASN A 82 -0.55 0.72 -17.10
CA ASN A 82 -0.11 -0.68 -17.10
C ASN A 82 1.32 -0.84 -16.57
N ALA A 83 1.64 -0.12 -15.49
CA ALA A 83 3.01 -0.01 -14.97
C ALA A 83 3.06 -0.12 -13.44
N ILE A 84 4.24 -0.48 -12.95
CA ILE A 84 4.59 -0.37 -11.53
C ILE A 84 5.63 0.74 -11.40
N ARG A 85 5.28 1.74 -10.59
CA ARG A 85 6.15 2.90 -10.34
C ARG A 85 6.79 2.77 -8.96
N ARG A 86 8.05 3.17 -8.85
CA ARG A 86 8.78 3.20 -7.58
C ARG A 86 9.16 4.63 -7.24
N ILE A 87 8.90 5.04 -6.00
CA ILE A 87 9.30 6.34 -5.47
C ILE A 87 10.41 6.09 -4.45
N SER A 88 11.58 6.68 -4.68
CA SER A 88 12.70 6.57 -3.74
C SER A 88 12.48 7.42 -2.48
N PRO A 89 13.19 7.15 -1.37
CA PRO A 89 13.16 8.03 -0.19
C PRO A 89 13.54 9.47 -0.49
N GLN A 90 14.35 9.71 -1.54
CA GLN A 90 14.75 11.05 -2.00
C GLN A 90 13.69 11.72 -2.89
N GLY A 91 12.66 10.97 -3.33
CA GLY A 91 11.55 11.49 -4.11
C GLY A 91 11.68 11.33 -5.62
N GLU A 92 12.59 10.47 -6.09
CA GLU A 92 12.64 10.12 -7.50
C GLU A 92 11.59 9.05 -7.82
N VAL A 93 10.77 9.32 -8.82
CA VAL A 93 9.75 8.40 -9.35
C VAL A 93 10.27 7.77 -10.64
N ASN A 94 10.29 6.44 -10.67
CA ASN A 94 10.75 5.68 -11.82
C ASN A 94 9.77 4.55 -12.14
N THR A 95 9.55 4.30 -13.42
CA THR A 95 8.88 3.10 -13.91
C THR A 95 9.82 1.91 -13.79
N ILE A 96 9.50 0.94 -12.91
CA ILE A 96 10.35 -0.24 -12.70
C ILE A 96 9.88 -1.46 -13.51
N ALA A 97 8.63 -1.48 -13.94
CA ALA A 97 8.09 -2.51 -14.83
C ALA A 97 6.81 -2.02 -15.52
N GLY A 98 6.55 -2.54 -16.70
CA GLY A 98 5.44 -2.16 -17.56
C GLY A 98 5.90 -1.27 -18.72
N THR A 99 5.45 -1.60 -19.92
CA THR A 99 5.77 -0.83 -21.15
C THR A 99 4.72 0.23 -21.47
N GLY A 100 3.66 0.33 -20.67
CA GLY A 100 2.47 1.14 -20.96
C GLY A 100 1.40 0.37 -21.77
N ALA A 101 1.81 -0.57 -22.62
CA ALA A 101 0.88 -1.40 -23.34
C ALA A 101 0.25 -2.48 -22.44
N SER A 102 -1.05 -2.72 -22.59
CA SER A 102 -1.70 -3.86 -21.94
C SER A 102 -1.21 -5.18 -22.52
N GLY A 103 -0.98 -6.18 -21.66
CA GLY A 103 -0.50 -7.48 -22.10
C GLY A 103 -0.10 -8.40 -20.95
N PHE A 104 0.48 -9.56 -21.28
CA PHE A 104 0.87 -10.60 -20.33
C PHE A 104 2.30 -11.14 -20.63
N SER A 105 3.28 -10.25 -20.70
CA SER A 105 4.67 -10.63 -20.96
C SER A 105 5.51 -10.59 -19.67
N ASN A 106 6.39 -11.59 -19.54
CA ASN A 106 7.43 -11.63 -18.50
C ASN A 106 8.83 -11.27 -19.07
N THR A 107 8.92 -10.92 -20.34
CA THR A 107 10.21 -10.68 -21.01
C THR A 107 10.88 -9.46 -20.39
N THR A 108 12.09 -9.63 -19.88
CA THR A 108 12.90 -8.53 -19.33
C THR A 108 13.06 -7.40 -20.35
N GLY A 109 12.78 -6.17 -19.95
CA GLY A 109 12.76 -4.99 -20.82
C GLY A 109 11.48 -4.84 -21.67
N ALA A 110 10.57 -5.85 -21.65
CA ALA A 110 9.29 -5.82 -22.36
C ALA A 110 8.17 -6.44 -21.50
N ILE A 111 8.23 -6.21 -20.20
CA ILE A 111 7.19 -6.64 -19.24
C ILE A 111 5.91 -5.89 -19.54
N THR A 112 4.79 -6.61 -19.65
CA THR A 112 3.46 -6.00 -19.77
C THR A 112 2.53 -6.50 -18.69
N PHE A 113 1.65 -5.62 -18.24
CA PHE A 113 0.53 -5.90 -17.35
C PHE A 113 -0.78 -5.55 -18.04
N ASN A 114 -1.88 -5.90 -17.42
CA ASN A 114 -3.21 -5.51 -17.90
C ASN A 114 -4.03 -5.02 -16.70
N PHE A 115 -4.04 -3.71 -16.49
CA PHE A 115 -4.65 -3.04 -15.35
C PHE A 115 -4.14 -3.57 -14.01
N PRO A 116 -2.82 -3.48 -13.71
CA PRO A 116 -2.28 -3.87 -12.41
C PRO A 116 -2.92 -3.01 -11.33
N ASN A 117 -3.65 -3.64 -10.41
CA ASN A 117 -4.44 -2.91 -9.42
C ASN A 117 -3.83 -2.94 -8.02
N GLY A 118 -3.29 -4.08 -7.60
CA GLY A 118 -2.71 -4.28 -6.29
C GLY A 118 -1.20 -4.44 -6.33
N VAL A 119 -0.51 -3.89 -5.33
CA VAL A 119 0.93 -4.07 -5.14
C VAL A 119 1.23 -4.32 -3.66
N ALA A 120 2.09 -5.28 -3.39
CA ALA A 120 2.67 -5.53 -2.07
C ALA A 120 4.15 -5.85 -2.20
N VAL A 121 4.93 -5.50 -1.20
CA VAL A 121 6.38 -5.72 -1.18
C VAL A 121 6.79 -6.35 0.15
N ASN A 122 7.75 -7.26 0.12
CA ASN A 122 8.34 -7.77 1.36
C ASN A 122 9.24 -6.68 1.99
N SER A 123 9.51 -6.81 3.30
CA SER A 123 10.28 -5.80 4.04
C SER A 123 11.67 -5.54 3.47
N GLY A 124 12.26 -6.51 2.79
CA GLY A 124 13.58 -6.38 2.13
C GLY A 124 13.56 -5.66 0.80
N GLY A 125 12.39 -5.40 0.20
CA GLY A 125 12.27 -4.76 -1.12
C GLY A 125 12.56 -5.69 -2.30
N ASN A 126 12.93 -6.96 -2.07
CA ASN A 126 13.41 -7.87 -3.13
C ASN A 126 12.30 -8.52 -3.93
N TYR A 127 11.10 -8.65 -3.35
CA TYR A 127 9.95 -9.32 -3.95
C TYR A 127 8.73 -8.41 -3.92
N ILE A 128 8.28 -8.02 -5.09
CA ILE A 128 7.11 -7.17 -5.30
C ILE A 128 6.04 -8.05 -5.95
N TYR A 129 4.91 -8.22 -5.26
CA TYR A 129 3.77 -8.97 -5.75
C TYR A 129 2.74 -8.02 -6.32
N ILE A 130 2.21 -8.36 -7.50
CA ILE A 130 1.30 -7.48 -8.26
C ILE A 130 0.04 -8.28 -8.60
N ALA A 131 -1.12 -7.74 -8.22
CA ALA A 131 -2.40 -8.22 -8.72
C ALA A 131 -2.61 -7.66 -10.14
N ASP A 132 -2.29 -8.47 -11.14
CA ASP A 132 -2.43 -8.17 -12.57
C ASP A 132 -3.87 -8.48 -13.00
N GLN A 133 -4.76 -7.52 -12.71
CA GLN A 133 -6.19 -7.70 -12.53
C GLN A 133 -6.85 -8.39 -13.74
N PHE A 134 -6.69 -7.84 -14.93
CA PHE A 134 -7.37 -8.39 -16.12
C PHE A 134 -6.62 -9.56 -16.75
N ASN A 135 -5.39 -9.85 -16.28
CA ASN A 135 -4.70 -11.09 -16.59
C ASN A 135 -5.06 -12.22 -15.62
N ASN A 136 -5.86 -11.94 -14.59
CA ASN A 136 -6.27 -12.91 -13.56
C ASN A 136 -5.07 -13.64 -12.94
N ALA A 137 -4.01 -12.90 -12.65
CA ALA A 137 -2.74 -13.42 -12.18
C ALA A 137 -2.18 -12.61 -11.01
N ILE A 138 -1.37 -13.28 -10.18
CA ILE A 138 -0.45 -12.60 -9.29
C ILE A 138 0.94 -12.72 -9.91
N ARG A 139 1.53 -11.57 -10.23
CA ARG A 139 2.88 -11.49 -10.80
C ARG A 139 3.88 -11.24 -9.67
N LEU A 140 5.08 -11.76 -9.87
CA LEU A 140 6.23 -11.49 -9.00
C LEU A 140 7.24 -10.68 -9.81
N LEU A 141 7.65 -9.55 -9.27
CA LEU A 141 8.73 -8.73 -9.78
C LEU A 141 9.84 -8.69 -8.74
N THR A 142 11.09 -8.90 -9.17
CA THR A 142 12.25 -8.74 -8.30
C THR A 142 12.78 -7.30 -8.35
N ASP A 143 13.61 -6.93 -7.38
CA ASP A 143 14.34 -5.66 -7.33
C ASP A 143 15.23 -5.41 -8.58
N GLN A 144 15.57 -6.48 -9.31
CA GLN A 144 16.33 -6.43 -10.57
C GLN A 144 15.42 -6.33 -11.81
N ALA A 145 14.13 -6.00 -11.64
CA ALA A 145 13.16 -5.90 -12.72
C ALA A 145 12.98 -7.20 -13.54
N ILE A 146 13.12 -8.37 -12.88
CA ILE A 146 12.79 -9.66 -13.48
C ILE A 146 11.36 -10.01 -13.09
N ALA A 147 10.48 -10.15 -14.06
CA ALA A 147 9.09 -10.53 -13.85
C ALA A 147 8.85 -12.02 -14.09
N SER A 148 7.95 -12.58 -13.32
CA SER A 148 7.39 -13.92 -13.52
C SER A 148 5.91 -13.95 -13.15
N THR A 149 5.17 -14.93 -13.68
CA THR A 149 3.85 -15.24 -13.18
C THR A 149 4.01 -16.10 -11.93
N PHE A 150 3.66 -15.57 -10.76
CA PHE A 150 3.78 -16.32 -9.52
C PHE A 150 2.68 -17.37 -9.43
N VAL A 151 1.42 -16.95 -9.61
CA VAL A 151 0.26 -17.86 -9.65
C VAL A 151 -0.83 -17.31 -10.58
N GLY A 152 -1.63 -18.18 -11.15
CA GLY A 152 -2.77 -17.79 -12.01
C GLY A 152 -2.39 -17.54 -13.47
N GLY A 153 -3.15 -16.71 -14.19
CA GLY A 153 -2.89 -16.31 -15.57
C GLY A 153 -3.51 -17.21 -16.64
N GLY A 154 -4.27 -18.22 -16.24
CA GLY A 154 -4.95 -19.12 -17.19
C GLY A 154 -6.41 -18.75 -17.49
N GLY A 155 -6.75 -17.46 -17.41
CA GLY A 155 -8.11 -16.95 -17.54
C GLY A 155 -8.87 -16.86 -16.23
N ALA A 156 -10.02 -16.18 -16.26
CA ALA A 156 -10.86 -16.00 -15.07
C ALA A 156 -11.42 -17.34 -14.56
N GLY A 157 -11.48 -17.52 -13.25
CA GLY A 157 -12.03 -18.70 -12.64
C GLY A 157 -11.82 -18.78 -11.13
N PHE A 158 -12.28 -19.85 -10.52
CA PHE A 158 -12.18 -20.10 -9.09
C PHE A 158 -11.62 -21.51 -8.85
N VAL A 159 -10.30 -21.66 -8.93
CA VAL A 159 -9.60 -22.94 -8.76
C VAL A 159 -8.49 -22.81 -7.73
N ASN A 160 -8.53 -23.64 -6.69
CA ASN A 160 -7.43 -23.85 -5.77
C ASN A 160 -6.44 -24.83 -6.41
N ALA A 161 -5.20 -24.44 -6.58
CA ALA A 161 -4.13 -25.25 -7.14
C ALA A 161 -2.78 -24.61 -6.86
N SER A 162 -1.71 -25.15 -7.38
CA SER A 162 -0.40 -24.52 -7.33
C SER A 162 -0.07 -23.79 -8.65
N ASP A 163 0.74 -22.76 -8.54
CA ASP A 163 1.33 -22.06 -9.67
C ASP A 163 0.28 -21.55 -10.69
N THR A 164 0.55 -21.76 -11.96
CA THR A 164 -0.33 -21.32 -13.06
C THR A 164 -1.58 -22.20 -13.25
N ALA A 165 -1.72 -23.28 -12.52
CA ALA A 165 -2.95 -24.09 -12.52
C ALA A 165 -4.09 -23.45 -11.70
N ALA A 166 -3.74 -22.56 -10.74
CA ALA A 166 -4.74 -21.79 -9.99
C ALA A 166 -5.49 -20.82 -10.91
N ARG A 167 -6.72 -20.44 -10.50
CA ARG A 167 -7.52 -19.45 -11.21
C ARG A 167 -8.06 -18.42 -10.23
N PHE A 168 -7.99 -17.18 -10.67
CA PHE A 168 -8.56 -16.00 -10.03
C PHE A 168 -9.57 -15.34 -10.97
N ASN A 169 -10.33 -14.41 -10.45
CA ASN A 169 -11.25 -13.59 -11.25
C ASN A 169 -11.15 -12.13 -10.80
N ASN A 170 -10.48 -11.31 -11.61
CA ASN A 170 -10.22 -9.90 -11.31
C ASN A 170 -9.60 -9.67 -9.92
N PRO A 171 -8.45 -10.29 -9.58
CA PRO A 171 -7.79 -10.04 -8.30
C PRO A 171 -7.41 -8.55 -8.20
N ALA A 172 -7.86 -7.86 -7.13
CA ALA A 172 -7.66 -6.42 -7.00
C ALA A 172 -6.55 -6.03 -6.03
N ALA A 173 -6.38 -6.76 -4.93
CA ALA A 173 -5.40 -6.42 -3.92
C ALA A 173 -4.57 -7.62 -3.50
N VAL A 174 -3.35 -7.33 -3.06
CA VAL A 174 -2.42 -8.29 -2.46
C VAL A 174 -1.82 -7.70 -1.19
N ALA A 175 -1.57 -8.56 -0.19
CA ALA A 175 -0.73 -8.24 0.96
C ALA A 175 0.17 -9.44 1.30
N VAL A 176 1.37 -9.20 1.81
CA VAL A 176 2.35 -10.22 2.17
C VAL A 176 2.59 -10.21 3.67
N ASP A 177 2.53 -11.39 4.30
CA ASP A 177 2.88 -11.55 5.72
C ASP A 177 4.40 -11.76 5.91
N SER A 178 4.87 -11.71 7.15
CA SER A 178 6.28 -11.92 7.51
C SER A 178 6.80 -13.33 7.18
N SER A 179 5.92 -14.29 6.92
CA SER A 179 6.25 -15.65 6.51
C SER A 179 6.32 -15.81 4.99
N GLY A 180 6.02 -14.75 4.23
CA GLY A 180 5.99 -14.75 2.77
C GLY A 180 4.71 -15.35 2.18
N ASN A 181 3.64 -15.54 2.96
CA ASN A 181 2.34 -15.86 2.38
C ASN A 181 1.70 -14.58 1.82
N ILE A 182 1.02 -14.72 0.70
CA ILE A 182 0.30 -13.62 0.06
C ILE A 182 -1.20 -13.84 0.25
N TYR A 183 -1.89 -12.81 0.69
CA TYR A 183 -3.34 -12.75 0.73
C TYR A 183 -3.84 -11.94 -0.46
N VAL A 184 -4.86 -12.43 -1.14
CA VAL A 184 -5.39 -11.85 -2.38
C VAL A 184 -6.88 -11.59 -2.23
N ALA A 185 -7.31 -10.37 -2.52
CA ALA A 185 -8.71 -10.04 -2.71
C ALA A 185 -9.13 -10.47 -4.12
N ASP A 186 -9.78 -11.62 -4.23
CA ASP A 186 -10.25 -12.22 -5.49
C ASP A 186 -11.67 -11.74 -5.77
N VAL A 187 -11.77 -10.48 -6.22
CA VAL A 187 -12.98 -9.65 -6.23
C VAL A 187 -14.10 -10.29 -7.03
N GLY A 188 -13.82 -10.76 -8.23
CA GLY A 188 -14.82 -11.39 -9.08
C GLY A 188 -15.36 -12.71 -8.53
N ASN A 189 -14.60 -13.34 -7.61
CA ASN A 189 -15.01 -14.55 -6.91
C ASN A 189 -15.58 -14.28 -5.50
N ASN A 190 -15.59 -13.04 -5.02
CA ASN A 190 -16.06 -12.65 -3.69
C ASN A 190 -15.41 -13.45 -2.55
N VAL A 191 -14.11 -13.69 -2.63
CA VAL A 191 -13.34 -14.45 -1.64
C VAL A 191 -11.98 -13.83 -1.37
N ILE A 192 -11.39 -14.19 -0.22
CA ILE A 192 -9.99 -13.94 0.07
C ILE A 192 -9.22 -15.23 -0.12
N ARG A 193 -8.20 -15.19 -0.97
CA ARG A 193 -7.32 -16.34 -1.25
C ARG A 193 -6.03 -16.19 -0.44
N LYS A 194 -5.44 -17.33 -0.06
CA LYS A 194 -4.09 -17.38 0.50
C LYS A 194 -3.19 -18.14 -0.45
N VAL A 195 -2.07 -17.53 -0.79
CA VAL A 195 -1.02 -18.13 -1.60
C VAL A 195 0.18 -18.35 -0.69
N SER A 196 0.62 -19.58 -0.55
CA SER A 196 1.84 -19.88 0.20
C SER A 196 3.08 -19.34 -0.51
N SER A 197 4.18 -19.17 0.20
CA SER A 197 5.47 -18.74 -0.39
C SER A 197 6.00 -19.70 -1.48
N LYS A 198 5.39 -20.90 -1.61
CA LYS A 198 5.71 -21.90 -2.64
C LYS A 198 4.67 -21.95 -3.77
N GLY A 199 3.76 -20.96 -3.87
CA GLY A 199 2.77 -20.86 -4.95
C GLY A 199 1.50 -21.72 -4.77
N GLY A 200 1.31 -22.39 -3.63
CA GLY A 200 0.07 -23.13 -3.35
C GLY A 200 -1.08 -22.16 -3.01
N VAL A 201 -2.16 -22.19 -3.78
CA VAL A 201 -3.34 -21.32 -3.64
C VAL A 201 -4.49 -22.06 -2.96
N THR A 202 -5.03 -21.46 -1.92
CA THR A 202 -6.22 -21.94 -1.20
C THR A 202 -7.22 -20.81 -0.99
N THR A 203 -8.49 -21.15 -0.77
CA THR A 203 -9.49 -20.18 -0.29
C THR A 203 -9.29 -19.98 1.20
N PHE A 204 -8.92 -18.77 1.62
CA PHE A 204 -8.72 -18.44 3.02
C PHE A 204 -10.06 -18.13 3.71
N ALA A 205 -10.90 -17.34 3.06
CA ALA A 205 -12.26 -17.04 3.54
C ALA A 205 -13.18 -16.64 2.38
N GLY A 206 -14.47 -16.87 2.57
CA GLY A 206 -15.52 -16.57 1.61
C GLY A 206 -16.08 -17.79 0.91
N SER A 207 -17.40 -17.81 0.73
CA SER A 207 -18.14 -18.89 0.07
C SER A 207 -18.11 -18.83 -1.46
N GLY A 208 -17.68 -17.68 -2.03
CA GLY A 208 -17.81 -17.37 -3.45
C GLY A 208 -19.15 -16.71 -3.82
N GLN A 209 -20.15 -16.79 -2.95
CA GLN A 209 -21.41 -16.10 -3.13
C GLN A 209 -21.33 -14.69 -2.55
N ARG A 210 -21.95 -13.71 -3.21
CA ARG A 210 -22.09 -12.35 -2.67
C ARG A 210 -22.89 -12.37 -1.38
N GLY A 211 -22.41 -11.69 -0.36
CA GLY A 211 -23.09 -11.60 0.94
C GLY A 211 -22.21 -10.95 2.00
N SER A 212 -22.73 -10.82 3.22
CA SER A 212 -22.08 -10.16 4.35
C SER A 212 -21.99 -11.06 5.59
N LEU A 213 -22.14 -12.38 5.44
CA LEU A 213 -22.13 -13.31 6.57
C LEU A 213 -20.74 -13.38 7.21
N ASP A 214 -20.71 -13.30 8.54
CA ASP A 214 -19.59 -13.69 9.37
C ASP A 214 -19.54 -15.22 9.48
N GLY A 215 -18.36 -15.77 9.78
CA GLY A 215 -18.20 -17.21 9.89
C GLY A 215 -16.75 -17.64 9.72
N THR A 216 -16.49 -18.95 9.71
CA THR A 216 -15.13 -19.48 9.58
C THR A 216 -14.89 -19.99 8.16
N GLY A 217 -13.80 -19.52 7.54
CA GLY A 217 -13.40 -19.96 6.20
C GLY A 217 -14.51 -19.73 5.16
N THR A 218 -14.94 -20.79 4.49
CA THR A 218 -15.97 -20.71 3.44
C THR A 218 -17.41 -20.56 3.96
N ALA A 219 -17.63 -20.56 5.29
CA ALA A 219 -18.94 -20.22 5.85
C ALA A 219 -19.23 -18.70 5.85
N ALA A 220 -18.20 -17.88 5.71
CA ALA A 220 -18.35 -16.43 5.53
C ALA A 220 -18.67 -16.06 4.09
N SER A 221 -19.14 -14.83 3.88
CA SER A 221 -19.31 -14.28 2.54
C SER A 221 -18.85 -12.82 2.47
N PHE A 222 -18.48 -12.38 1.28
CA PHE A 222 -18.05 -11.02 0.94
C PHE A 222 -18.81 -10.52 -0.29
N ASN A 223 -18.71 -9.24 -0.56
CA ASN A 223 -19.25 -8.63 -1.76
C ASN A 223 -18.22 -7.65 -2.33
N GLN A 224 -17.50 -8.07 -3.38
CA GLN A 224 -16.45 -7.27 -4.01
C GLN A 224 -15.40 -6.77 -3.00
N PRO A 225 -14.70 -7.67 -2.27
CA PRO A 225 -13.63 -7.27 -1.35
C PRO A 225 -12.50 -6.62 -2.14
N GLN A 226 -12.30 -5.29 -1.97
CA GLN A 226 -11.44 -4.49 -2.86
C GLN A 226 -10.01 -4.33 -2.37
N ALA A 227 -9.83 -4.20 -1.06
CA ALA A 227 -8.50 -4.01 -0.47
C ALA A 227 -8.32 -4.86 0.79
N LEU A 228 -7.07 -5.14 1.12
CA LEU A 228 -6.72 -5.85 2.34
C LEU A 228 -5.32 -5.46 2.84
N CYS A 229 -5.13 -5.60 4.15
CA CYS A 229 -3.82 -5.54 4.81
C CYS A 229 -3.70 -6.66 5.84
N VAL A 230 -2.48 -6.97 6.27
CA VAL A 230 -2.19 -8.02 7.25
C VAL A 230 -1.40 -7.46 8.41
N ASP A 231 -1.76 -7.83 9.65
CA ASP A 231 -1.01 -7.45 10.84
C ASP A 231 0.09 -8.46 11.18
N GLY A 232 0.95 -8.12 12.15
CA GLY A 232 2.05 -8.98 12.60
C GLY A 232 1.60 -10.29 13.25
N ALA A 233 0.33 -10.43 13.63
CA ALA A 233 -0.27 -11.65 14.16
C ALA A 233 -0.91 -12.54 13.07
N GLY A 234 -0.87 -12.09 11.81
CA GLY A 234 -1.45 -12.80 10.66
C GLY A 234 -2.96 -12.61 10.52
N ASN A 235 -3.56 -11.63 11.20
CA ASN A 235 -4.95 -11.26 10.91
C ASN A 235 -5.00 -10.40 9.65
N VAL A 236 -5.99 -10.67 8.80
CA VAL A 236 -6.23 -9.93 7.57
C VAL A 236 -7.44 -9.02 7.76
N TYR A 237 -7.27 -7.75 7.42
CA TYR A 237 -8.34 -6.76 7.44
C TYR A 237 -8.73 -6.45 6.00
N VAL A 238 -10.03 -6.42 5.72
CA VAL A 238 -10.59 -6.36 4.37
C VAL A 238 -11.56 -5.19 4.26
N ALA A 239 -11.39 -4.34 3.27
CA ALA A 239 -12.40 -3.41 2.81
C ALA A 239 -13.39 -4.17 1.91
N ASP A 240 -14.52 -4.55 2.48
CA ASP A 240 -15.60 -5.30 1.81
C ASP A 240 -16.53 -4.31 1.11
N GLN A 241 -16.05 -3.80 -0.04
CA GLN A 241 -16.52 -2.61 -0.72
C GLN A 241 -18.03 -2.64 -1.00
N GLY A 242 -18.50 -3.73 -1.59
CA GLY A 242 -19.93 -3.87 -1.96
C GLY A 242 -20.85 -4.04 -0.77
N ASN A 243 -20.31 -4.29 0.42
CA ASN A 243 -21.06 -4.35 1.68
C ASN A 243 -20.91 -3.08 2.54
N ASN A 244 -20.08 -2.12 2.15
CA ASN A 244 -19.76 -0.91 2.92
C ASN A 244 -19.32 -1.23 4.36
N THR A 245 -18.51 -2.30 4.52
CA THR A 245 -18.03 -2.77 5.82
C THR A 245 -16.54 -3.06 5.82
N ILE A 246 -15.96 -3.06 7.01
CA ILE A 246 -14.60 -3.53 7.24
C ILE A 246 -14.67 -4.86 7.99
N ARG A 247 -14.02 -5.87 7.40
CA ARG A 247 -14.03 -7.24 7.92
C ARG A 247 -12.64 -7.59 8.45
N LYS A 248 -12.59 -8.36 9.53
CA LYS A 248 -11.36 -8.96 10.07
C LYS A 248 -11.43 -10.47 9.89
N ILE A 249 -10.34 -11.06 9.42
CA ILE A 249 -10.15 -12.50 9.32
C ILE A 249 -8.99 -12.86 10.23
N THR A 250 -9.20 -13.67 11.25
CA THR A 250 -8.11 -14.14 12.10
C THR A 250 -7.18 -15.08 11.34
N ALA A 251 -5.97 -15.33 11.84
CA ALA A 251 -5.03 -16.29 11.25
C ALA A 251 -5.63 -17.70 11.09
N GLN A 252 -6.68 -18.05 11.88
CA GLN A 252 -7.44 -19.30 11.81
C GLN A 252 -8.63 -19.24 10.83
N GLY A 253 -8.81 -18.11 10.11
CA GLY A 253 -9.87 -17.97 9.11
C GLY A 253 -11.24 -17.56 9.68
N VAL A 254 -11.33 -17.11 10.93
CA VAL A 254 -12.60 -16.59 11.49
C VAL A 254 -12.82 -15.17 10.99
N VAL A 255 -13.94 -14.95 10.28
CA VAL A 255 -14.35 -13.67 9.72
C VAL A 255 -15.35 -13.00 10.64
N THR A 256 -15.11 -11.73 10.95
CA THR A 256 -16.04 -10.87 11.71
C THR A 256 -16.13 -9.49 11.08
N THR A 257 -17.32 -8.89 11.10
CA THR A 257 -17.54 -7.48 10.73
C THR A 257 -17.10 -6.61 11.90
N ILE A 258 -16.07 -5.77 11.67
CA ILE A 258 -15.50 -4.93 12.74
C ILE A 258 -15.90 -3.46 12.62
N ALA A 259 -16.37 -3.00 11.47
CA ALA A 259 -16.90 -1.64 11.32
C ALA A 259 -17.82 -1.57 10.09
N GLY A 260 -18.74 -0.59 10.12
CA GLY A 260 -19.75 -0.39 9.09
C GLY A 260 -21.03 -1.17 9.34
N ASN A 261 -22.19 -0.51 9.11
CA ASN A 261 -23.51 -1.11 9.27
C ASN A 261 -24.10 -1.66 7.96
N GLY A 262 -23.34 -1.54 6.86
CA GLY A 262 -23.77 -1.94 5.51
C GLY A 262 -24.50 -0.85 4.72
N THR A 263 -24.95 0.22 5.37
CA THR A 263 -25.59 1.36 4.70
C THR A 263 -24.51 2.31 4.19
N PRO A 264 -24.57 2.75 2.92
CA PRO A 264 -23.67 3.80 2.43
C PRO A 264 -23.86 5.09 3.22
N GLY A 265 -22.79 5.66 3.76
CA GLY A 265 -22.87 6.90 4.54
C GLY A 265 -21.52 7.31 5.13
N LEU A 266 -21.51 8.43 5.88
CA LEU A 266 -20.33 9.02 6.51
C LEU A 266 -20.46 9.03 8.06
N GLY A 267 -21.40 8.29 8.62
CA GLY A 267 -21.63 8.24 10.05
C GLY A 267 -20.39 7.76 10.81
N ASN A 268 -19.95 8.58 11.78
CA ASN A 268 -18.96 8.16 12.79
C ASN A 268 -19.65 7.31 13.84
N GLY A 269 -18.89 6.45 14.52
CA GLY A 269 -19.47 5.60 15.55
C GLY A 269 -18.52 4.53 16.04
N LYS A 270 -19.00 3.68 16.94
CA LYS A 270 -18.23 2.56 17.45
C LYS A 270 -18.62 1.29 16.71
N TRP A 271 -17.62 0.59 16.16
CA TRP A 271 -17.79 -0.67 15.44
C TRP A 271 -18.86 -0.54 14.32
N THR A 272 -19.84 -1.42 14.33
CA THR A 272 -20.91 -1.47 13.32
C THR A 272 -21.96 -0.36 13.46
N ALA A 273 -21.82 0.58 14.40
CA ALA A 273 -22.63 1.80 14.43
C ALA A 273 -22.13 2.89 13.46
N SER A 274 -21.01 2.65 12.80
CA SER A 274 -20.43 3.55 11.79
C SER A 274 -20.95 3.21 10.39
N GLU A 275 -20.67 4.11 9.46
CA GLU A 275 -21.01 3.97 8.04
C GLU A 275 -19.78 4.24 7.17
N PHE A 276 -19.71 3.58 6.02
CA PHE A 276 -18.76 3.80 4.94
C PHE A 276 -19.53 3.85 3.61
N ASN A 277 -18.86 4.33 2.58
CA ASN A 277 -19.40 4.34 1.22
C ASN A 277 -18.34 3.83 0.24
N HIS A 278 -18.48 2.58 -0.20
CA HIS A 278 -17.56 1.91 -1.11
C HIS A 278 -16.08 1.99 -0.64
N PRO A 279 -15.76 1.56 0.59
CA PRO A 279 -14.37 1.59 1.06
C PRO A 279 -13.49 0.73 0.14
N ALA A 280 -12.42 1.30 -0.42
CA ALA A 280 -11.56 0.61 -1.39
C ALA A 280 -10.07 0.59 -1.00
N GLY A 281 -9.71 1.15 0.13
CA GLY A 281 -8.36 1.12 0.68
C GLY A 281 -8.36 0.77 2.15
N ILE A 282 -7.31 0.08 2.62
CA ILE A 282 -7.11 -0.20 4.04
C ILE A 282 -5.64 -0.40 4.36
N ALA A 283 -5.18 0.23 5.43
CA ALA A 283 -3.84 0.07 5.99
C ALA A 283 -3.90 -0.02 7.51
N ILE A 284 -2.88 -0.61 8.13
CA ILE A 284 -2.76 -0.74 9.58
C ILE A 284 -1.44 -0.12 10.04
N ASP A 285 -1.47 0.62 11.15
CA ASP A 285 -0.28 1.15 11.80
C ASP A 285 0.30 0.13 12.82
N ASN A 286 1.46 0.46 13.37
CA ASN A 286 2.14 -0.37 14.38
C ASN A 286 1.44 -0.36 15.75
N LYS A 287 0.44 0.49 15.96
CA LYS A 287 -0.38 0.56 17.18
C LYS A 287 -1.68 -0.24 17.03
N GLY A 288 -2.00 -0.69 15.80
CA GLY A 288 -3.21 -1.44 15.49
C GLY A 288 -4.40 -0.57 15.05
N ASN A 289 -4.21 0.71 14.79
CA ASN A 289 -5.24 1.55 14.18
C ASN A 289 -5.32 1.24 12.68
N LEU A 290 -6.53 1.21 12.14
CA LEU A 290 -6.77 1.02 10.71
C LEU A 290 -7.12 2.37 10.07
N PHE A 291 -6.52 2.61 8.91
CA PHE A 291 -6.86 3.74 8.06
C PHE A 291 -7.56 3.21 6.81
N VAL A 292 -8.69 3.81 6.46
CA VAL A 292 -9.57 3.34 5.39
C VAL A 292 -9.78 4.44 4.37
N GLY A 293 -9.51 4.15 3.11
CA GLY A 293 -9.95 4.97 1.98
C GLY A 293 -11.46 4.79 1.78
N ASP A 294 -12.24 5.73 2.29
CA ASP A 294 -13.70 5.76 2.18
C ASP A 294 -14.08 6.46 0.87
N THR A 295 -13.84 5.72 -0.21
CA THR A 295 -13.71 6.19 -1.59
C THR A 295 -14.92 6.98 -2.06
N GLY A 296 -16.13 6.45 -1.80
CA GLY A 296 -17.38 7.12 -2.18
C GLY A 296 -17.70 8.36 -1.36
N ASN A 297 -17.01 8.57 -0.23
CA ASN A 297 -17.14 9.75 0.62
C ASN A 297 -15.99 10.76 0.44
N ASN A 298 -14.97 10.45 -0.36
CA ASN A 298 -13.78 11.29 -0.58
C ASN A 298 -13.05 11.66 0.73
N VAL A 299 -12.98 10.75 1.68
CA VAL A 299 -12.29 10.94 2.97
C VAL A 299 -11.43 9.74 3.35
N ILE A 300 -10.52 9.97 4.27
CA ILE A 300 -9.81 8.91 4.97
C ILE A 300 -10.42 8.76 6.36
N ARG A 301 -10.82 7.52 6.71
CA ARG A 301 -11.36 7.18 8.03
C ARG A 301 -10.29 6.50 8.88
N GLU A 302 -10.37 6.69 10.18
CA GLU A 302 -9.59 5.95 11.17
C GLU A 302 -10.52 5.06 11.99
N ILE A 303 -10.11 3.82 12.22
CA ILE A 303 -10.70 2.90 13.20
C ILE A 303 -9.63 2.65 14.25
N ASN A 304 -9.77 3.25 15.42
CA ASN A 304 -8.79 3.07 16.49
C ASN A 304 -8.91 1.68 17.15
N ILE A 305 -7.94 1.30 17.96
CA ILE A 305 -7.94 -0.01 18.65
C ILE A 305 -9.17 -0.24 19.55
N GLY A 306 -9.86 0.83 19.99
CA GLY A 306 -11.11 0.78 20.74
C GLY A 306 -12.34 0.61 19.86
N GLY A 307 -12.18 0.55 18.54
CA GLY A 307 -13.24 0.42 17.55
C GLY A 307 -14.02 1.70 17.29
N ILE A 308 -13.48 2.85 17.67
CA ILE A 308 -14.08 4.14 17.31
C ILE A 308 -13.71 4.46 15.87
N VAL A 309 -14.70 4.69 15.03
CA VAL A 309 -14.56 5.12 13.64
C VAL A 309 -14.78 6.62 13.58
N SER A 310 -13.83 7.35 13.02
CA SER A 310 -13.89 8.80 12.82
C SER A 310 -13.35 9.18 11.44
N THR A 311 -13.73 10.36 10.96
CA THR A 311 -13.07 10.95 9.78
C THR A 311 -11.67 11.44 10.21
N TYR A 312 -10.63 10.85 9.62
CA TYR A 312 -9.25 11.21 9.90
C TYR A 312 -8.81 12.42 9.07
N ALA A 313 -9.08 12.40 7.76
CA ALA A 313 -8.75 13.52 6.86
C ALA A 313 -9.77 13.60 5.70
N GLY A 314 -9.93 14.80 5.18
CA GLY A 314 -10.83 15.09 4.06
C GLY A 314 -12.12 15.78 4.52
N SER A 315 -12.58 16.74 3.72
CA SER A 315 -13.84 17.46 3.95
C SER A 315 -15.08 16.73 3.41
N GLY A 316 -14.89 15.64 2.66
CA GLY A 316 -15.94 14.94 1.92
C GLY A 316 -16.21 15.54 0.52
N GLN A 317 -15.68 16.72 0.22
CA GLN A 317 -15.78 17.28 -1.12
C GLN A 317 -14.70 16.68 -2.02
N SER A 318 -15.07 16.37 -3.26
CA SER A 318 -14.10 15.94 -4.28
C SER A 318 -13.16 17.11 -4.63
N GLY A 319 -11.85 16.85 -4.69
CA GLY A 319 -10.83 17.82 -5.04
C GLY A 319 -9.44 17.42 -4.60
N ALA A 320 -8.43 18.28 -4.86
CA ALA A 320 -7.02 18.01 -4.58
C ALA A 320 -6.39 19.03 -3.60
N ASN A 321 -7.18 19.75 -2.80
CA ASN A 321 -6.67 20.79 -1.92
C ASN A 321 -5.80 20.19 -0.80
N ASN A 322 -4.61 20.79 -0.62
CA ASN A 322 -3.78 20.61 0.55
C ASN A 322 -4.31 21.45 1.72
N GLY A 323 -3.90 21.15 2.95
CA GLY A 323 -4.25 21.94 4.14
C GLY A 323 -4.38 21.11 5.40
N THR A 324 -5.11 21.63 6.38
CA THR A 324 -5.41 20.86 7.61
C THR A 324 -6.23 19.61 7.30
N LEU A 325 -6.25 18.66 8.22
CA LEU A 325 -6.95 17.38 8.01
C LEU A 325 -8.40 17.58 7.54
N SER A 326 -9.15 18.47 8.19
CA SER A 326 -10.58 18.72 7.89
C SER A 326 -10.83 19.62 6.68
N ALA A 327 -9.85 20.43 6.25
CA ALA A 327 -9.99 21.34 5.12
C ALA A 327 -9.47 20.74 3.79
N SER A 328 -8.68 19.66 3.87
CA SER A 328 -8.17 18.97 2.69
C SER A 328 -9.29 18.29 1.90
N THR A 329 -9.03 18.05 0.63
CA THR A 329 -9.94 17.32 -0.24
C THR A 329 -9.23 16.16 -0.93
N PHE A 330 -9.97 15.10 -1.22
CA PHE A 330 -9.56 13.95 -2.01
C PHE A 330 -10.57 13.69 -3.11
N ASN A 331 -10.21 12.88 -4.08
CA ASN A 331 -11.12 12.42 -5.13
C ASN A 331 -10.97 10.91 -5.29
N SER A 332 -11.95 10.17 -4.82
CA SER A 332 -11.93 8.69 -4.88
C SER A 332 -10.65 8.07 -4.30
N PRO A 333 -10.22 8.42 -3.05
CA PRO A 333 -9.01 7.87 -2.46
C PRO A 333 -9.13 6.34 -2.32
N GLN A 334 -8.11 5.61 -2.75
CA GLN A 334 -8.08 4.15 -2.70
C GLN A 334 -6.94 3.65 -1.79
N GLY A 335 -5.84 3.18 -2.37
CA GLY A 335 -4.76 2.55 -1.62
C GLY A 335 -4.13 3.43 -0.56
N LEU A 336 -3.74 2.82 0.56
CA LEU A 336 -3.05 3.50 1.65
C LEU A 336 -1.89 2.64 2.15
N VAL A 337 -0.89 3.33 2.70
CA VAL A 337 0.14 2.70 3.53
C VAL A 337 0.52 3.62 4.68
N VAL A 338 0.86 3.04 5.82
CA VAL A 338 1.36 3.78 6.99
C VAL A 338 2.83 3.47 7.17
N ASP A 339 3.65 4.50 7.28
CA ASP A 339 5.06 4.33 7.54
C ASP A 339 5.38 4.12 9.05
N PRO A 340 6.61 3.73 9.41
CA PRO A 340 6.98 3.52 10.82
C PRO A 340 6.85 4.76 11.71
N TYR A 341 6.74 5.95 11.13
CA TYR A 341 6.57 7.23 11.85
C TYR A 341 5.10 7.61 12.05
N GLY A 342 4.16 6.81 11.55
CA GLY A 342 2.72 7.05 11.64
C GLY A 342 2.19 8.00 10.57
N ARG A 343 2.97 8.33 9.54
CA ARG A 343 2.51 9.11 8.40
C ARG A 343 1.70 8.21 7.46
N VAL A 344 0.58 8.71 6.97
CA VAL A 344 -0.29 7.97 6.06
C VAL A 344 -0.10 8.48 4.64
N PHE A 345 0.28 7.59 3.74
CA PHE A 345 0.36 7.89 2.30
C PHE A 345 -0.89 7.34 1.63
N VAL A 346 -1.53 8.17 0.83
CA VAL A 346 -2.83 7.89 0.20
C VAL A 346 -2.70 8.00 -1.30
N VAL A 347 -3.17 7.00 -2.00
CA VAL A 347 -3.38 7.07 -3.45
C VAL A 347 -4.71 7.80 -3.68
N ASP A 348 -4.62 9.04 -4.11
CA ASP A 348 -5.75 9.93 -4.41
C ASP A 348 -6.11 9.75 -5.89
N THR A 349 -6.71 8.59 -6.17
CA THR A 349 -6.85 7.97 -7.48
C THR A 349 -7.45 8.91 -8.52
N GLY A 350 -8.59 9.54 -8.21
CA GLY A 350 -9.26 10.43 -9.15
C GLY A 350 -8.57 11.78 -9.37
N ASN A 351 -7.45 12.03 -8.65
CA ASN A 351 -6.61 13.21 -8.84
C ASN A 351 -5.23 12.85 -9.44
N ASP A 352 -4.94 11.60 -9.72
CA ASP A 352 -3.63 11.12 -10.20
C ASP A 352 -2.47 11.54 -9.29
N LEU A 353 -2.71 11.52 -7.97
CA LEU A 353 -1.78 11.99 -6.96
C LEU A 353 -1.50 10.93 -5.89
N ILE A 354 -0.31 11.02 -5.30
CA ILE A 354 -0.01 10.42 -4.01
C ILE A 354 0.00 11.54 -2.96
N ARG A 355 -0.82 11.41 -1.91
CA ARG A 355 -0.94 12.41 -0.85
C ARG A 355 -0.28 11.91 0.43
N LEU A 356 0.25 12.84 1.22
CA LEU A 356 0.84 12.58 2.53
C LEU A 356 0.00 13.25 3.62
N ILE A 357 -0.39 12.48 4.61
CA ILE A 357 -1.00 12.97 5.85
C ILE A 357 0.07 12.85 6.94
N THR A 358 0.45 13.98 7.48
CA THR A 358 1.38 14.08 8.63
C THR A 358 0.53 14.30 9.88
N PRO A 359 0.63 13.39 10.91
CA PRO A 359 -0.15 13.49 12.14
C PRO A 359 0.29 14.63 13.06
#